data_f0d195c0f17baa47e0ae2c79e19cb2d7
#
_entry.id   f0d195c0f17baa47e0ae2c79e19cb2d7
#
_cell.length_a   1.000
_cell.length_b   1.000
_cell.length_c   1.000
_cell.angle_alpha   90.00
_cell.angle_beta   90.00
_cell.angle_gamma   90.00
#
_symmetry.space_group_name_H-M   'P 1'
#
loop_
_entity.id
_entity.type
_entity.pdbx_description
1 polymer ?
#
loop_
_entity_poly.entity_id
_entity_poly.type
_entity_poly.pdbx_seq_one_letter_code
_entity_poly.pdbx_strand_id
1 'polypeptide(L)'
;MKNISVQELRKHAKELRKIALTMIYEAQSGHPGGAFSTAEITAALYYGEMNIDPKNPKWPDRDRYILSKGHACPIQYAALGLLGYFPEEKLHTLRQEGSILQGHPDMKKCPGIDISTGSLGQGLSCGVGMALAGKRDGKDYRVFVIVGDGELDEGQIWEAVMAGNAWNLDNLVIVLDNNGLQLDGTTDQVIPHLDLTKKFEAFGYETYEIDGNDMEQVVETLKKIDDSTTGRPKCINAHTVKGKGVSFMENQLGWHGMAPNAEQYAIAMEELERGF
;
A
#
# COMPACT_ATOMS: atom_id res chain seq x y z
N MET A 1 15.18 2.47 9.92
CA MET A 1 14.11 1.58 10.46
C MET A 1 14.06 1.60 12.00
N LYS A 2 12.86 1.48 12.61
CA LYS A 2 12.68 1.28 14.06
C LYS A 2 13.25 -0.07 14.50
N ASN A 3 13.52 -0.23 15.79
CA ASN A 3 14.02 -1.51 16.33
C ASN A 3 12.85 -2.51 16.53
N ILE A 4 12.38 -3.10 15.44
CA ILE A 4 11.34 -4.12 15.40
C ILE A 4 11.85 -5.34 14.62
N SER A 5 11.56 -6.52 15.10
CA SER A 5 11.99 -7.76 14.44
C SER A 5 11.12 -8.09 13.21
N VAL A 6 11.71 -8.80 12.24
CA VAL A 6 10.96 -9.32 11.09
C VAL A 6 9.79 -10.20 11.54
N GLN A 7 9.98 -10.99 12.61
CA GLN A 7 8.93 -11.85 13.13
C GLN A 7 7.74 -11.06 13.72
N GLU A 8 7.98 -9.91 14.35
CA GLU A 8 6.94 -9.00 14.82
C GLU A 8 6.21 -8.34 13.64
N LEU A 9 6.94 -7.93 12.61
CA LEU A 9 6.34 -7.38 11.38
C LEU A 9 5.46 -8.41 10.68
N ARG A 10 5.85 -9.68 10.63
CA ARG A 10 4.98 -10.77 10.11
C ARG A 10 3.70 -10.93 10.92
N LYS A 11 3.78 -10.82 12.24
CA LYS A 11 2.56 -10.84 13.09
C LYS A 11 1.65 -9.66 12.78
N HIS A 12 2.23 -8.47 12.60
CA HIS A 12 1.44 -7.30 12.20
C HIS A 12 0.79 -7.50 10.82
N ALA A 13 1.52 -7.97 9.82
CA ALA A 13 0.95 -8.24 8.49
C ALA A 13 -0.23 -9.23 8.55
N LYS A 14 -0.09 -10.30 9.34
CA LYS A 14 -1.16 -11.27 9.60
C LYS A 14 -2.39 -10.58 10.23
N GLU A 15 -2.17 -9.80 11.29
CA GLU A 15 -3.26 -9.12 11.99
C GLU A 15 -3.96 -8.09 11.10
N LEU A 16 -3.20 -7.35 10.29
CA LEU A 16 -3.78 -6.42 9.31
C LEU A 16 -4.72 -7.14 8.33
N ARG A 17 -4.34 -8.33 7.82
CA ARG A 17 -5.23 -9.14 6.93
C ARG A 17 -6.50 -9.56 7.64
N LYS A 18 -6.41 -10.04 8.88
CA LYS A 18 -7.57 -10.47 9.68
C LYS A 18 -8.57 -9.35 9.88
N ILE A 19 -8.08 -8.17 10.28
CA ILE A 19 -8.91 -6.99 10.49
C ILE A 19 -9.50 -6.52 9.16
N ALA A 20 -8.71 -6.44 8.09
CA ALA A 20 -9.21 -6.06 6.78
C ALA A 20 -10.29 -7.04 6.27
N LEU A 21 -10.11 -8.35 6.49
CA LEU A 21 -11.11 -9.37 6.18
C LEU A 21 -12.41 -9.14 6.96
N THR A 22 -12.30 -8.91 8.26
CA THR A 22 -13.46 -8.64 9.15
C THR A 22 -14.22 -7.39 8.70
N MET A 23 -13.51 -6.29 8.44
CA MET A 23 -14.11 -5.06 7.93
C MET A 23 -14.89 -5.28 6.63
N ILE A 24 -14.31 -6.01 5.68
CA ILE A 24 -14.93 -6.31 4.38
C ILE A 24 -16.15 -7.23 4.56
N TYR A 25 -16.03 -8.24 5.42
CA TYR A 25 -17.12 -9.17 5.72
C TYR A 25 -18.30 -8.44 6.37
N GLU A 26 -18.08 -7.64 7.40
CA GLU A 26 -19.13 -6.89 8.09
C GLU A 26 -19.82 -5.87 7.19
N ALA A 27 -19.04 -5.20 6.33
CA ALA A 27 -19.56 -4.24 5.36
C ALA A 27 -20.26 -4.91 4.17
N GLN A 28 -20.08 -6.22 3.96
CA GLN A 28 -20.50 -6.97 2.75
C GLN A 28 -20.07 -6.26 1.45
N SER A 29 -18.96 -5.54 1.54
CA SER A 29 -18.40 -4.74 0.44
C SER A 29 -16.95 -4.39 0.68
N GLY A 30 -16.09 -4.54 -0.32
CA GLY A 30 -14.67 -4.18 -0.23
C GLY A 30 -13.81 -4.98 -1.20
N HIS A 31 -12.50 -4.77 -1.12
CA HIS A 31 -11.54 -5.31 -2.08
C HIS A 31 -10.45 -6.13 -1.33
N PRO A 32 -10.71 -7.41 -1.00
CA PRO A 32 -9.76 -8.22 -0.24
C PRO A 32 -8.47 -8.50 -1.04
N GLY A 33 -8.58 -8.75 -2.34
CA GLY A 33 -7.44 -9.14 -3.16
C GLY A 33 -6.26 -8.17 -3.07
N GLY A 34 -6.49 -6.90 -3.41
CA GLY A 34 -5.46 -5.86 -3.37
C GLY A 34 -5.10 -5.36 -1.97
N ALA A 35 -5.96 -5.57 -0.96
CA ALA A 35 -5.64 -5.30 0.43
C ALA A 35 -4.63 -6.33 0.97
N PHE A 36 -4.84 -7.61 0.68
CA PHE A 36 -4.02 -8.70 1.21
C PHE A 36 -2.64 -8.80 0.56
N SER A 37 -2.54 -8.45 -0.75
CA SER A 37 -1.26 -8.47 -1.46
C SER A 37 -0.18 -7.58 -0.80
N THR A 38 -0.59 -6.45 -0.21
CA THR A 38 0.33 -5.44 0.35
C THR A 38 0.43 -5.44 1.87
N ALA A 39 0.00 -6.50 2.55
CA ALA A 39 0.01 -6.51 4.02
C ALA A 39 1.42 -6.45 4.61
N GLU A 40 2.41 -7.17 4.05
CA GLU A 40 3.82 -7.13 4.48
C GLU A 40 4.39 -5.73 4.29
N ILE A 41 4.18 -5.14 3.12
CA ILE A 41 4.65 -3.79 2.79
C ILE A 41 4.02 -2.76 3.75
N THR A 42 2.70 -2.83 3.95
CA THR A 42 1.99 -1.93 4.87
C THR A 42 2.48 -2.08 6.30
N ALA A 43 2.69 -3.32 6.77
CA ALA A 43 3.22 -3.59 8.10
C ALA A 43 4.65 -3.05 8.25
N ALA A 44 5.54 -3.34 7.30
CA ALA A 44 6.93 -2.86 7.34
C ALA A 44 7.00 -1.34 7.37
N LEU A 45 6.19 -0.64 6.55
CA LEU A 45 6.16 0.81 6.50
C LEU A 45 5.61 1.42 7.79
N TYR A 46 4.42 1.04 8.23
CA TYR A 46 3.77 1.68 9.39
C TYR A 46 4.45 1.35 10.73
N TYR A 47 4.87 0.10 10.93
CA TYR A 47 5.43 -0.34 12.22
C TYR A 47 6.96 -0.25 12.26
N GLY A 48 7.63 -0.41 11.11
CA GLY A 48 9.10 -0.49 11.05
C GLY A 48 9.79 0.76 10.52
N GLU A 49 9.28 1.36 9.46
CA GLU A 49 10.03 2.30 8.66
C GLU A 49 9.66 3.75 8.90
N MET A 50 8.38 4.09 8.73
CA MET A 50 7.94 5.48 8.69
C MET A 50 8.08 6.21 10.02
N ASN A 51 8.50 7.47 9.94
CA ASN A 51 8.48 8.40 11.05
C ASN A 51 7.09 9.04 11.14
N ILE A 52 6.27 8.52 12.02
CA ILE A 52 4.86 8.92 12.21
C ILE A 52 4.53 9.04 13.70
N ASP A 53 3.54 9.86 14.03
CA ASP A 53 2.98 10.00 15.37
C ASP A 53 1.44 9.91 15.33
N PRO A 54 0.84 8.78 15.75
CA PRO A 54 -0.60 8.61 15.78
C PRO A 54 -1.33 9.64 16.66
N LYS A 55 -0.66 10.19 17.69
CA LYS A 55 -1.22 11.22 18.56
C LYS A 55 -1.19 12.62 17.92
N ASN A 56 -0.36 12.79 16.88
CA ASN A 56 -0.28 14.01 16.10
C ASN A 56 -0.35 13.70 14.59
N PRO A 57 -1.51 13.25 14.08
CA PRO A 57 -1.67 12.81 12.68
C PRO A 57 -1.42 13.90 11.64
N LYS A 58 -1.34 15.16 12.07
CA LYS A 58 -1.04 16.32 11.23
C LYS A 58 0.39 16.86 11.43
N TRP A 59 1.24 16.13 12.14
CA TRP A 59 2.63 16.52 12.31
C TRP A 59 3.29 16.84 10.95
N PRO A 60 3.82 18.05 10.74
CA PRO A 60 4.26 18.49 9.41
C PRO A 60 5.50 17.72 8.90
N ASP A 61 6.33 17.20 9.81
CA ASP A 61 7.59 16.54 9.46
C ASP A 61 7.46 15.00 9.45
N ARG A 62 6.23 14.45 9.55
CA ARG A 62 6.00 13.02 9.42
C ARG A 62 6.27 12.53 8.00
N ASP A 63 6.62 11.27 7.84
CA ASP A 63 6.56 10.60 6.54
C ASP A 63 5.11 10.53 6.02
N ARG A 64 4.93 10.36 4.71
CA ARG A 64 3.63 10.28 4.03
C ARG A 64 3.43 8.88 3.47
N TYR A 65 2.23 8.35 3.62
CA TYR A 65 1.81 7.10 3.01
C TYR A 65 0.61 7.34 2.11
N ILE A 66 0.75 7.07 0.82
CA ILE A 66 -0.31 7.24 -0.16
C ILE A 66 -0.64 5.88 -0.76
N LEU A 67 -1.83 5.38 -0.47
CA LEU A 67 -2.37 4.20 -1.13
C LEU A 67 -3.06 4.65 -2.42
N SER A 68 -2.31 4.70 -3.54
CA SER A 68 -2.81 5.19 -4.83
C SER A 68 -3.92 4.29 -5.37
N LYS A 69 -3.78 2.96 -5.26
CA LYS A 69 -4.86 1.98 -5.46
C LYS A 69 -5.86 2.03 -4.29
N GLY A 70 -6.59 3.14 -4.17
CA GLY A 70 -7.41 3.48 -3.01
C GLY A 70 -8.48 2.47 -2.64
N HIS A 71 -8.91 1.61 -3.56
CA HIS A 71 -9.86 0.53 -3.29
C HIS A 71 -9.32 -0.50 -2.27
N ALA A 72 -8.00 -0.64 -2.13
CA ALA A 72 -7.36 -1.51 -1.14
C ALA A 72 -7.33 -0.92 0.29
N CYS A 73 -8.03 0.17 0.57
CA CYS A 73 -8.02 0.91 1.83
C CYS A 73 -8.27 0.09 3.11
N PRO A 74 -8.96 -1.07 3.13
CA PRO A 74 -9.12 -1.84 4.36
C PRO A 74 -7.79 -2.18 5.05
N ILE A 75 -6.71 -2.45 4.28
CA ILE A 75 -5.40 -2.74 4.88
C ILE A 75 -4.78 -1.51 5.54
N GLN A 76 -4.94 -0.32 4.94
CA GLN A 76 -4.47 0.93 5.52
C GLN A 76 -5.29 1.32 6.75
N TYR A 77 -6.61 1.18 6.71
CA TYR A 77 -7.46 1.45 7.86
C TYR A 77 -7.16 0.53 9.05
N ALA A 78 -6.89 -0.76 8.78
CA ALA A 78 -6.45 -1.70 9.81
C ALA A 78 -5.16 -1.20 10.49
N ALA A 79 -4.16 -0.78 9.72
CA ALA A 79 -2.91 -0.24 10.27
C ALA A 79 -3.15 1.04 11.09
N LEU A 80 -3.94 1.98 10.59
CA LEU A 80 -4.24 3.23 11.29
C LEU A 80 -5.03 2.99 12.58
N GLY A 81 -6.02 2.10 12.58
CA GLY A 81 -6.81 1.75 13.77
C GLY A 81 -5.94 1.12 14.85
N LEU A 82 -5.15 0.09 14.52
CA LEU A 82 -4.24 -0.59 15.46
C LEU A 82 -3.14 0.33 16.00
N LEU A 83 -2.71 1.33 15.24
CA LEU A 83 -1.76 2.34 15.69
C LEU A 83 -2.41 3.44 16.57
N GLY A 84 -3.74 3.47 16.67
CA GLY A 84 -4.47 4.41 17.51
C GLY A 84 -4.68 5.80 16.90
N TYR A 85 -4.71 5.91 15.56
CA TYR A 85 -5.10 7.16 14.89
C TYR A 85 -6.58 7.52 15.13
N PHE A 86 -7.40 6.52 15.42
CA PHE A 86 -8.81 6.62 15.78
C PHE A 86 -9.19 5.43 16.66
N PRO A 87 -10.33 5.50 17.40
CA PRO A 87 -10.79 4.39 18.21
C PRO A 87 -11.02 3.10 17.40
N GLU A 88 -10.51 1.97 17.88
CA GLU A 88 -10.48 0.70 17.16
C GLU A 88 -11.88 0.20 16.77
N GLU A 89 -12.90 0.50 17.58
CA GLU A 89 -14.30 0.18 17.27
C GLU A 89 -14.81 0.79 15.95
N LYS A 90 -14.14 1.83 15.42
CA LYS A 90 -14.46 2.38 14.11
C LYS A 90 -14.15 1.42 12.97
N LEU A 91 -13.25 0.46 13.16
CA LEU A 91 -12.93 -0.56 12.17
C LEU A 91 -14.19 -1.35 11.74
N HIS A 92 -15.17 -1.50 12.62
CA HIS A 92 -16.45 -2.16 12.33
C HIS A 92 -17.46 -1.30 11.55
N THR A 93 -17.07 -0.12 11.10
CA THR A 93 -17.98 0.84 10.42
C THR A 93 -17.59 1.10 8.96
N LEU A 94 -16.77 0.23 8.35
CA LEU A 94 -16.35 0.38 6.94
C LEU A 94 -17.57 0.58 6.03
N ARG A 95 -17.55 1.63 5.18
CA ARG A 95 -18.56 1.96 4.18
C ARG A 95 -19.97 2.24 4.73
N GLN A 96 -20.13 2.37 6.04
CA GLN A 96 -21.41 2.76 6.62
C GLN A 96 -21.62 4.27 6.49
N GLU A 97 -22.88 4.70 6.46
CA GLU A 97 -23.22 6.12 6.43
C GLU A 97 -22.68 6.81 7.70
N GLY A 98 -22.07 7.97 7.51
CA GLY A 98 -21.45 8.73 8.61
C GLY A 98 -20.11 8.20 9.11
N SER A 99 -19.64 7.02 8.64
CA SER A 99 -18.33 6.50 9.02
C SER A 99 -17.19 7.37 8.50
N ILE A 100 -16.09 7.41 9.26
CA ILE A 100 -14.82 7.98 8.80
C ILE A 100 -14.11 7.05 7.80
N LEU A 101 -14.46 5.76 7.77
CA LEU A 101 -13.86 4.72 6.93
C LEU A 101 -14.69 4.53 5.66
N GLN A 102 -14.41 5.37 4.69
CA GLN A 102 -15.09 5.36 3.39
C GLN A 102 -14.58 4.21 2.51
N GLY A 103 -15.27 3.93 1.40
CA GLY A 103 -14.87 2.90 0.43
C GLY A 103 -13.53 3.16 -0.26
N HIS A 104 -13.03 4.37 -0.18
CA HIS A 104 -11.70 4.84 -0.58
C HIS A 104 -11.17 5.81 0.47
N PRO A 105 -9.86 5.99 0.63
CA PRO A 105 -9.29 6.92 1.60
C PRO A 105 -9.81 8.35 1.44
N ASP A 106 -10.26 8.95 2.52
CA ASP A 106 -10.72 10.34 2.57
C ASP A 106 -9.92 11.12 3.62
N MET A 107 -9.01 12.00 3.18
CA MET A 107 -8.14 12.82 4.04
C MET A 107 -8.89 13.82 4.93
N LYS A 108 -10.14 14.14 4.57
CA LYS A 108 -10.97 15.08 5.36
C LYS A 108 -11.69 14.37 6.51
N LYS A 109 -11.87 13.05 6.42
CA LYS A 109 -12.64 12.26 7.39
C LYS A 109 -11.76 11.39 8.28
N CYS A 110 -10.79 10.68 7.70
CA CYS A 110 -10.00 9.68 8.40
C CYS A 110 -8.64 10.25 8.83
N PRO A 111 -8.34 10.33 10.14
CA PRO A 111 -7.03 10.71 10.63
C PRO A 111 -5.94 9.77 10.12
N GLY A 112 -4.78 10.31 9.72
CA GLY A 112 -3.66 9.53 9.19
C GLY A 112 -3.72 9.27 7.68
N ILE A 113 -4.79 9.66 7.00
CA ILE A 113 -4.85 9.66 5.53
C ILE A 113 -4.25 10.98 5.01
N ASP A 114 -3.20 10.87 4.21
CA ASP A 114 -2.46 12.03 3.68
C ASP A 114 -3.14 12.68 2.47
N ILE A 115 -3.81 11.88 1.63
CA ILE A 115 -4.58 12.36 0.47
C ILE A 115 -5.74 11.40 0.17
N SER A 116 -6.87 11.94 -0.29
CA SER A 116 -7.97 11.14 -0.80
C SER A 116 -7.58 10.50 -2.12
N THR A 117 -7.77 9.17 -2.25
CA THR A 117 -7.45 8.39 -3.44
C THR A 117 -8.65 7.56 -3.90
N GLY A 118 -8.51 6.83 -5.01
CA GLY A 118 -9.57 6.00 -5.59
C GLY A 118 -9.74 6.22 -7.09
N SER A 119 -9.47 7.44 -7.59
CA SER A 119 -9.24 7.67 -9.01
C SER A 119 -7.81 7.22 -9.31
N LEU A 120 -7.66 6.09 -10.01
CA LEU A 120 -6.34 5.49 -10.27
C LEU A 120 -5.42 6.47 -11.02
N GLY A 121 -4.14 6.39 -10.75
CA GLY A 121 -3.11 7.27 -11.31
C GLY A 121 -2.93 8.60 -10.57
N GLN A 122 -3.95 9.11 -9.85
CA GLN A 122 -3.90 10.43 -9.22
C GLN A 122 -3.01 10.46 -7.96
N GLY A 123 -2.99 9.36 -7.20
CA GLY A 123 -2.24 9.29 -5.93
C GLY A 123 -0.75 9.53 -6.10
N LEU A 124 -0.14 8.98 -7.16
CA LEU A 124 1.28 9.17 -7.42
C LEU A 124 1.62 10.63 -7.73
N SER A 125 0.80 11.32 -8.53
CA SER A 125 1.00 12.75 -8.83
C SER A 125 0.93 13.62 -7.57
N CYS A 126 0.01 13.30 -6.65
CA CYS A 126 -0.06 13.96 -5.35
C CYS A 126 1.20 13.68 -4.51
N GLY A 127 1.70 12.43 -4.53
CA GLY A 127 2.95 12.04 -3.87
C GLY A 127 4.17 12.80 -4.40
N VAL A 128 4.28 12.94 -5.70
CA VAL A 128 5.32 13.75 -6.36
C VAL A 128 5.26 15.20 -5.87
N GLY A 129 4.05 15.79 -5.81
CA GLY A 129 3.85 17.14 -5.29
C GLY A 129 4.27 17.28 -3.82
N MET A 130 3.93 16.32 -2.96
CA MET A 130 4.32 16.31 -1.54
C MET A 130 5.85 16.14 -1.38
N ALA A 131 6.48 15.24 -2.15
CA ALA A 131 7.92 15.04 -2.11
C ALA A 131 8.67 16.31 -2.57
N LEU A 132 8.20 16.96 -3.63
CA LEU A 132 8.75 18.21 -4.12
C LEU A 132 8.63 19.35 -3.08
N ALA A 133 7.45 19.47 -2.44
CA ALA A 133 7.24 20.46 -1.38
C ALA A 133 8.20 20.22 -0.22
N GLY A 134 8.31 18.97 0.27
CA GLY A 134 9.27 18.65 1.34
C GLY A 134 10.70 19.04 1.00
N LYS A 135 11.15 18.67 -0.20
CA LYS A 135 12.51 19.00 -0.67
C LYS A 135 12.74 20.50 -0.77
N ARG A 136 11.76 21.26 -1.26
CA ARG A 136 11.87 22.74 -1.35
C ARG A 136 11.84 23.44 -0.01
N ASP A 137 11.08 22.87 0.95
CA ASP A 137 10.98 23.40 2.31
C ASP A 137 12.13 22.94 3.23
N GLY A 138 13.11 22.17 2.70
CA GLY A 138 14.24 21.64 3.46
C GLY A 138 13.81 20.65 4.53
N LYS A 139 12.77 19.85 4.26
CA LYS A 139 12.25 18.82 5.15
C LYS A 139 12.82 17.44 4.79
N ASP A 140 13.02 16.61 5.80
CA ASP A 140 13.63 15.28 5.65
C ASP A 140 12.59 14.15 5.49
N TYR A 141 11.28 14.47 5.49
CA TYR A 141 10.27 13.44 5.35
C TYR A 141 10.27 12.77 3.98
N ARG A 142 9.91 11.50 3.97
CA ARG A 142 9.76 10.69 2.77
C ARG A 142 8.28 10.51 2.41
N VAL A 143 8.05 10.24 1.14
CA VAL A 143 6.72 9.96 0.60
C VAL A 143 6.72 8.57 -0.02
N PHE A 144 5.97 7.66 0.59
CA PHE A 144 5.76 6.30 0.11
C PHE A 144 4.43 6.22 -0.63
N VAL A 145 4.46 5.80 -1.89
CA VAL A 145 3.26 5.69 -2.73
C VAL A 145 3.09 4.25 -3.18
N ILE A 146 2.00 3.62 -2.76
CA ILE A 146 1.66 2.26 -3.15
C ILE A 146 0.80 2.30 -4.41
N VAL A 147 1.32 1.77 -5.50
CA VAL A 147 0.69 1.76 -6.83
C VAL A 147 0.38 0.31 -7.21
N GLY A 148 -0.78 0.05 -7.78
CA GLY A 148 -1.10 -1.26 -8.34
C GLY A 148 -0.54 -1.42 -9.76
N ASP A 149 -0.25 -2.65 -10.18
CA ASP A 149 0.21 -2.94 -11.54
C ASP A 149 -0.84 -2.58 -12.61
N GLY A 150 -2.12 -2.94 -12.40
CA GLY A 150 -3.19 -2.50 -13.29
C GLY A 150 -3.41 -0.97 -13.30
N GLU A 151 -2.98 -0.26 -12.26
CA GLU A 151 -3.01 1.20 -12.21
C GLU A 151 -1.99 1.84 -13.17
N LEU A 152 -0.97 1.10 -13.60
CA LEU A 152 0.03 1.57 -14.58
C LEU A 152 -0.54 1.78 -15.99
N ASP A 153 -1.76 1.31 -16.25
CA ASP A 153 -2.48 1.59 -17.50
C ASP A 153 -2.90 3.05 -17.60
N GLU A 154 -2.93 3.77 -16.45
CA GLU A 154 -3.20 5.20 -16.42
C GLU A 154 -1.98 6.01 -16.88
N GLY A 155 -2.11 6.76 -17.98
CA GLY A 155 -1.01 7.57 -18.53
C GLY A 155 -0.40 8.55 -17.53
N GLN A 156 -1.21 9.05 -16.58
CA GLN A 156 -0.78 9.97 -15.53
C GLN A 156 0.28 9.37 -14.59
N ILE A 157 0.31 8.04 -14.40
CA ILE A 157 1.41 7.39 -13.65
C ILE A 157 2.75 7.72 -14.29
N TRP A 158 2.86 7.55 -15.61
CA TRP A 158 4.11 7.78 -16.34
C TRP A 158 4.51 9.26 -16.39
N GLU A 159 3.53 10.16 -16.48
CA GLU A 159 3.77 11.61 -16.32
C GLU A 159 4.34 11.94 -14.94
N ALA A 160 3.79 11.36 -13.88
CA ALA A 160 4.29 11.53 -12.50
C ALA A 160 5.68 10.92 -12.32
N VAL A 161 5.95 9.75 -12.91
CA VAL A 161 7.28 9.11 -12.90
C VAL A 161 8.31 10.00 -13.57
N MET A 162 8.02 10.58 -14.74
CA MET A 162 8.93 11.55 -15.40
C MET A 162 9.18 12.76 -14.50
N ALA A 163 8.17 13.32 -13.88
CA ALA A 163 8.29 14.49 -13.00
C ALA A 163 9.14 14.17 -11.76
N GLY A 164 8.96 12.98 -11.15
CA GLY A 164 9.74 12.54 -9.99
C GLY A 164 11.24 12.52 -10.27
N ASN A 165 11.64 12.00 -11.42
CA ASN A 165 13.04 11.99 -11.86
C ASN A 165 13.53 13.41 -12.23
N ALA A 166 12.73 14.17 -13.00
CA ALA A 166 13.13 15.51 -13.45
C ALA A 166 13.48 16.46 -12.28
N TRP A 167 12.84 16.27 -11.13
CA TRP A 167 13.09 17.06 -9.92
C TRP A 167 13.98 16.36 -8.90
N ASN A 168 14.59 15.23 -9.25
CA ASN A 168 15.49 14.44 -8.39
C ASN A 168 14.85 14.20 -7.01
N LEU A 169 13.63 13.69 -6.96
CA LEU A 169 12.91 13.49 -5.71
C LEU A 169 13.40 12.22 -4.99
N ASP A 170 14.59 12.30 -4.40
CA ASP A 170 15.21 11.21 -3.64
C ASP A 170 14.46 10.81 -2.37
N ASN A 171 13.52 11.65 -1.92
CA ASN A 171 12.57 11.39 -0.85
C ASN A 171 11.25 10.76 -1.33
N LEU A 172 11.11 10.40 -2.60
CA LEU A 172 9.97 9.67 -3.16
C LEU A 172 10.32 8.19 -3.33
N VAL A 173 9.48 7.32 -2.75
CA VAL A 173 9.57 5.86 -2.88
C VAL A 173 8.24 5.34 -3.43
N ILE A 174 8.26 4.83 -4.66
CA ILE A 174 7.13 4.12 -5.25
C ILE A 174 7.26 2.65 -4.86
N VAL A 175 6.18 2.06 -4.35
CA VAL A 175 6.07 0.61 -4.16
C VAL A 175 5.01 0.09 -5.12
N LEU A 176 5.45 -0.65 -6.12
CA LEU A 176 4.59 -1.26 -7.10
C LEU A 176 4.12 -2.62 -6.58
N ASP A 177 2.82 -2.73 -6.31
CA ASP A 177 2.15 -4.01 -6.02
C ASP A 177 1.92 -4.76 -7.32
N ASN A 178 2.94 -5.49 -7.75
CA ASN A 178 2.95 -6.26 -9.00
C ASN A 178 2.39 -7.66 -8.73
N ASN A 179 1.05 -7.75 -8.69
CA ASN A 179 0.35 -9.01 -8.44
C ASN A 179 -0.15 -9.71 -9.70
N GLY A 180 0.08 -9.14 -10.89
CA GLY A 180 -0.23 -9.72 -12.19
C GLY A 180 -1.72 -9.71 -12.56
N LEU A 181 -2.60 -9.14 -11.73
CA LEU A 181 -4.05 -9.24 -11.92
C LEU A 181 -4.73 -7.87 -11.75
N GLN A 182 -5.53 -7.49 -12.71
CA GLN A 182 -6.46 -6.38 -12.61
C GLN A 182 -7.92 -6.85 -12.63
N LEU A 183 -8.89 -5.93 -12.83
CA LEU A 183 -10.32 -6.26 -12.74
C LEU A 183 -10.76 -7.27 -13.81
N ASP A 184 -10.31 -7.07 -15.06
CA ASP A 184 -10.82 -7.76 -16.24
C ASP A 184 -9.95 -8.94 -16.70
N GLY A 185 -8.79 -9.18 -16.04
CA GLY A 185 -7.89 -10.25 -16.44
C GLY A 185 -6.50 -10.13 -15.82
N THR A 186 -5.55 -10.87 -16.38
CA THR A 186 -4.13 -10.63 -16.08
C THR A 186 -3.69 -9.32 -16.71
N THR A 187 -2.71 -8.65 -16.09
CA THR A 187 -2.13 -7.43 -16.68
C THR A 187 -1.63 -7.65 -18.09
N ASP A 188 -1.03 -8.81 -18.39
CA ASP A 188 -0.54 -9.16 -19.72
C ASP A 188 -1.67 -9.36 -20.76
N GLN A 189 -2.85 -9.79 -20.33
CA GLN A 189 -4.00 -9.96 -21.23
C GLN A 189 -4.70 -8.64 -21.56
N VAL A 190 -4.66 -7.69 -20.65
CA VAL A 190 -5.33 -6.38 -20.80
C VAL A 190 -4.39 -5.39 -21.51
N ILE A 191 -3.28 -5.04 -20.86
CA ILE A 191 -2.20 -4.22 -21.46
C ILE A 191 -0.85 -4.77 -20.99
N PRO A 192 -0.08 -5.45 -21.84
CA PRO A 192 1.22 -6.02 -21.46
C PRO A 192 2.20 -4.97 -20.95
N HIS A 193 2.63 -5.09 -19.71
CA HIS A 193 3.57 -4.14 -19.11
C HIS A 193 5.04 -4.43 -19.43
N LEU A 194 5.34 -5.64 -19.88
CA LEU A 194 6.72 -6.09 -20.11
C LEU A 194 7.56 -6.00 -18.83
N ASP A 195 8.83 -5.67 -18.95
CA ASP A 195 9.76 -5.54 -17.82
C ASP A 195 9.57 -4.19 -17.11
N LEU A 196 8.82 -4.20 -16.01
CA LEU A 196 8.50 -3.00 -15.24
C LEU A 196 9.74 -2.42 -14.55
N THR A 197 10.64 -3.27 -14.05
CA THR A 197 11.90 -2.82 -13.44
C THR A 197 12.71 -1.97 -14.42
N LYS A 198 12.90 -2.48 -15.64
CA LYS A 198 13.60 -1.73 -16.70
C LYS A 198 12.88 -0.46 -17.15
N LYS A 199 11.54 -0.44 -17.13
CA LYS A 199 10.80 0.78 -17.44
C LYS A 199 11.10 1.88 -16.43
N PHE A 200 11.03 1.60 -15.12
CA PHE A 200 11.36 2.58 -14.09
C PHE A 200 12.85 2.99 -14.14
N GLU A 201 13.77 2.06 -14.43
CA GLU A 201 15.18 2.37 -14.67
C GLU A 201 15.37 3.33 -15.85
N ALA A 202 14.67 3.11 -16.97
CA ALA A 202 14.71 3.98 -18.14
C ALA A 202 14.19 5.39 -17.84
N PHE A 203 13.28 5.55 -16.88
CA PHE A 203 12.86 6.85 -16.35
C PHE A 203 13.82 7.43 -15.31
N GLY A 204 14.94 6.77 -15.00
CA GLY A 204 15.97 7.28 -14.10
C GLY A 204 15.78 6.94 -12.62
N TYR A 205 14.86 6.06 -12.28
CA TYR A 205 14.67 5.60 -10.90
C TYR A 205 15.74 4.60 -10.48
N GLU A 206 16.07 4.61 -9.20
CA GLU A 206 16.76 3.49 -8.55
C GLU A 206 15.73 2.41 -8.25
N THR A 207 15.95 1.20 -8.77
CA THR A 207 14.94 0.14 -8.73
C THR A 207 15.40 -1.04 -7.88
N TYR A 208 14.42 -1.67 -7.25
CA TYR A 208 14.58 -2.89 -6.46
C TYR A 208 13.48 -3.88 -6.84
N GLU A 209 13.84 -5.12 -7.11
CA GLU A 209 12.89 -6.17 -7.46
C GLU A 209 12.90 -7.23 -6.36
N ILE A 210 11.73 -7.52 -5.77
CA ILE A 210 11.59 -8.37 -4.59
C ILE A 210 10.33 -9.24 -4.64
N ASP A 211 10.32 -10.31 -3.85
CA ASP A 211 9.08 -10.92 -3.39
C ASP A 211 8.47 -10.01 -2.30
N GLY A 212 7.36 -9.33 -2.65
CA GLY A 212 6.68 -8.39 -1.76
C GLY A 212 5.90 -9.05 -0.62
N ASN A 213 5.77 -10.38 -0.64
CA ASN A 213 5.21 -11.17 0.46
C ASN A 213 6.29 -11.84 1.33
N ASP A 214 7.56 -11.66 0.99
CA ASP A 214 8.68 -12.02 1.87
C ASP A 214 9.11 -10.84 2.73
N MET A 215 8.77 -10.88 4.01
CA MET A 215 9.06 -9.78 4.97
C MET A 215 10.56 -9.48 5.11
N GLU A 216 11.43 -10.48 4.99
CA GLU A 216 12.89 -10.29 5.01
C GLU A 216 13.32 -9.42 3.84
N GLN A 217 12.90 -9.75 2.62
CA GLN A 217 13.25 -8.99 1.42
C GLN A 217 12.71 -7.57 1.48
N VAL A 218 11.48 -7.37 2.00
CA VAL A 218 10.89 -6.04 2.20
C VAL A 218 11.76 -5.22 3.15
N VAL A 219 12.11 -5.77 4.32
CA VAL A 219 12.92 -5.08 5.34
C VAL A 219 14.33 -4.76 4.84
N GLU A 220 14.98 -5.72 4.17
CA GLU A 220 16.32 -5.51 3.61
C GLU A 220 16.31 -4.43 2.53
N THR A 221 15.27 -4.38 1.71
CA THR A 221 15.15 -3.37 0.66
C THR A 221 14.90 -1.99 1.22
N LEU A 222 14.06 -1.85 2.25
CA LEU A 222 13.88 -0.56 2.93
C LEU A 222 15.20 -0.07 3.54
N LYS A 223 16.01 -0.94 4.14
CA LYS A 223 17.36 -0.58 4.63
C LYS A 223 18.29 -0.12 3.51
N LYS A 224 18.28 -0.81 2.35
CA LYS A 224 19.08 -0.38 1.19
C LYS A 224 18.65 1.01 0.68
N ILE A 225 17.35 1.30 0.73
CA ILE A 225 16.80 2.61 0.37
C ILE A 225 17.28 3.69 1.36
N ASP A 226 17.30 3.40 2.67
CA ASP A 226 17.81 4.33 3.69
C ASP A 226 19.29 4.64 3.50
N ASP A 227 20.09 3.65 3.09
CA ASP A 227 21.53 3.78 2.84
C ASP A 227 21.87 4.38 1.46
N SER A 228 20.86 4.56 0.58
CA SER A 228 21.09 5.03 -0.78
C SER A 228 21.50 6.50 -0.83
N THR A 229 22.57 6.76 -1.55
CA THR A 229 23.13 8.11 -1.79
C THR A 229 23.03 8.56 -3.24
N THR A 230 22.23 7.89 -4.07
CA THR A 230 22.14 8.16 -5.52
C THR A 230 21.47 9.49 -5.85
N GLY A 231 20.72 10.08 -4.92
CA GLY A 231 19.95 11.30 -5.16
C GLY A 231 18.76 11.11 -6.11
N ARG A 232 18.42 9.85 -6.46
CA ARG A 232 17.34 9.50 -7.38
C ARG A 232 16.07 9.06 -6.64
N PRO A 233 14.86 9.24 -7.22
CA PRO A 233 13.67 8.59 -6.70
C PRO A 233 13.79 7.07 -6.79
N LYS A 234 13.05 6.34 -5.94
CA LYS A 234 13.15 4.89 -5.81
C LYS A 234 11.86 4.23 -6.26
N CYS A 235 11.99 3.03 -6.84
CA CYS A 235 10.87 2.16 -7.14
C CYS A 235 11.15 0.74 -6.67
N ILE A 236 10.30 0.21 -5.81
CA ILE A 236 10.28 -1.20 -5.41
C ILE A 236 9.26 -1.91 -6.31
N ASN A 237 9.73 -2.75 -7.23
CA ASN A 237 8.87 -3.69 -7.95
C ASN A 237 8.65 -4.92 -7.06
N ALA A 238 7.55 -4.92 -6.32
CA ALA A 238 7.21 -5.97 -5.37
C ALA A 238 6.27 -6.99 -6.04
N HIS A 239 6.80 -8.16 -6.40
CA HIS A 239 5.98 -9.29 -6.82
C HIS A 239 5.18 -9.78 -5.63
N THR A 240 3.87 -9.79 -5.77
CA THR A 240 2.95 -10.18 -4.70
C THR A 240 1.91 -11.17 -5.19
N VAL A 241 1.18 -11.75 -4.26
CA VAL A 241 0.05 -12.62 -4.55
C VAL A 241 -1.24 -11.90 -4.20
N LYS A 242 -2.07 -11.63 -5.21
CA LYS A 242 -3.41 -11.05 -4.97
C LYS A 242 -4.24 -11.98 -4.09
N GLY A 243 -4.78 -11.49 -2.97
CA GLY A 243 -5.54 -12.32 -2.03
C GLY A 243 -4.66 -13.17 -1.11
N LYS A 244 -3.36 -12.82 -0.97
CA LYS A 244 -2.36 -13.55 -0.16
C LYS A 244 -2.89 -13.92 1.21
N GLY A 245 -2.77 -15.21 1.53
CA GLY A 245 -3.09 -15.71 2.84
C GLY A 245 -4.43 -16.41 2.95
N VAL A 246 -5.19 -16.46 1.88
CA VAL A 246 -6.45 -17.18 1.82
C VAL A 246 -6.50 -18.01 0.53
N SER A 247 -6.45 -19.33 0.67
CA SER A 247 -6.22 -20.28 -0.43
C SER A 247 -7.18 -20.09 -1.61
N PHE A 248 -8.45 -19.85 -1.35
CA PHE A 248 -9.47 -19.67 -2.39
C PHE A 248 -9.53 -18.23 -2.94
N MET A 249 -8.76 -17.30 -2.37
CA MET A 249 -8.64 -15.91 -2.86
C MET A 249 -7.35 -15.70 -3.66
N GLU A 250 -6.29 -16.47 -3.37
CA GLU A 250 -4.98 -16.29 -4.00
C GLU A 250 -5.08 -16.43 -5.53
N ASN A 251 -4.61 -15.39 -6.24
CA ASN A 251 -4.59 -15.34 -7.71
C ASN A 251 -5.96 -15.53 -8.39
N GLN A 252 -7.06 -15.17 -7.71
CA GLN A 252 -8.41 -15.27 -8.24
C GLN A 252 -8.99 -13.90 -8.57
N LEU A 253 -9.33 -13.66 -9.84
CA LEU A 253 -9.93 -12.40 -10.33
C LEU A 253 -11.22 -12.02 -9.57
N GLY A 254 -12.07 -13.01 -9.28
CA GLY A 254 -13.35 -12.79 -8.60
C GLY A 254 -13.21 -12.11 -7.23
N TRP A 255 -12.05 -12.24 -6.58
CA TRP A 255 -11.78 -11.63 -5.28
C TRP A 255 -11.19 -10.21 -5.37
N HIS A 256 -11.21 -9.61 -6.56
CA HIS A 256 -10.83 -8.20 -6.69
C HIS A 256 -11.72 -7.29 -5.83
N GLY A 257 -13.03 -7.45 -5.90
CA GLY A 257 -13.99 -6.55 -5.23
C GLY A 257 -15.21 -7.26 -4.63
N MET A 258 -15.05 -8.50 -4.15
CA MET A 258 -16.12 -9.31 -3.58
C MET A 258 -15.90 -9.53 -2.09
N ALA A 259 -16.94 -9.36 -1.28
CA ALA A 259 -16.92 -9.74 0.13
C ALA A 259 -17.20 -11.24 0.30
N PRO A 260 -16.56 -11.91 1.29
CA PRO A 260 -16.85 -13.31 1.58
C PRO A 260 -18.22 -13.46 2.25
N ASN A 261 -18.87 -14.61 2.03
CA ASN A 261 -20.00 -15.05 2.86
C ASN A 261 -19.51 -15.59 4.21
N ALA A 262 -20.44 -15.99 5.10
CA ALA A 262 -20.10 -16.43 6.46
C ALA A 262 -19.20 -17.68 6.49
N GLU A 263 -19.42 -18.65 5.61
CA GLU A 263 -18.61 -19.86 5.51
C GLU A 263 -17.20 -19.53 4.99
N GLN A 264 -17.11 -18.74 3.93
CA GLN A 264 -15.84 -18.27 3.36
C GLN A 264 -15.05 -17.42 4.36
N TYR A 265 -15.73 -16.56 5.13
CA TYR A 265 -15.11 -15.78 6.18
C TYR A 265 -14.50 -16.66 7.28
N ALA A 266 -15.25 -17.68 7.74
CA ALA A 266 -14.74 -18.59 8.76
C ALA A 266 -13.51 -19.38 8.28
N ILE A 267 -13.52 -19.89 7.05
CA ILE A 267 -12.39 -20.60 6.44
C ILE A 267 -11.17 -19.64 6.31
N ALA A 268 -11.39 -18.44 5.76
CA ALA A 268 -10.32 -17.47 5.58
C ALA A 268 -9.69 -17.04 6.90
N MET A 269 -10.49 -16.83 7.96
CA MET A 269 -9.98 -16.53 9.30
C MET A 269 -9.12 -17.67 9.87
N GLU A 270 -9.57 -18.92 9.69
CA GLU A 270 -8.81 -20.09 10.14
C GLU A 270 -7.47 -20.22 9.41
N GLU A 271 -7.45 -20.02 8.09
CA GLU A 271 -6.22 -20.03 7.29
C GLU A 271 -5.26 -18.91 7.73
N LEU A 272 -5.76 -17.68 7.92
CA LEU A 272 -4.96 -16.57 8.41
C LEU A 272 -4.42 -16.80 9.83
N GLU A 273 -5.19 -17.49 10.71
CA GLU A 273 -4.70 -17.83 12.07
C GLU A 273 -3.59 -18.86 12.06
N ARG A 274 -3.69 -19.90 11.23
CA ARG A 274 -2.61 -20.92 11.10
C ARG A 274 -1.31 -20.28 10.62
N GLY A 275 -1.39 -19.26 9.77
CA GLY A 275 -0.25 -18.62 9.12
C GLY A 275 0.30 -19.48 7.96
N PHE A 276 1.26 -18.92 7.22
CA PHE A 276 1.95 -19.57 6.10
C PHE A 276 3.32 -20.02 6.55
#